data_b4db6bd5caf1e996b210253021c0d78c
#
_entry.id   b4db6bd5caf1e996b210253021c0d78c
#
_cell.length_a   1.000
_cell.length_b   1.000
_cell.length_c   1.000
_cell.angle_alpha   90.00
_cell.angle_beta   90.00
_cell.angle_gamma   90.00
#
_symmetry.space_group_name_H-M   'P 1'
#
loop_
_entity.id
_entity.type
_entity.pdbx_description
1 polymer ?
#
loop_
_entity_poly.entity_id
_entity_poly.type
_entity_poly.pdbx_seq_one_letter_code
_entity_poly.pdbx_strand_id
1 'polypeptide(L)'
;MIMKLEQRIETRKDVKALSVRLTGDYRTADYSKAWTEIVEYCQHNNTGECGDAEYITVYLDDPQTTPAEKCRLDVCIAAGIVNELQPSGNVEIRTIEGGKFIVFLFKGPYSELGKVYEEVYSNLLSGNEVKVLPKAMFEKYLNDPEFTKPENLLTELWIPIE
;
A
#
# COMPACT_ATOMS: atom_id res chain seq x y z
N MET A 1 25.70 4.16 3.13
CA MET A 1 25.28 5.18 2.16
C MET A 1 23.84 5.59 2.45
N ILE A 2 23.61 6.88 2.65
CA ILE A 2 22.26 7.39 2.87
C ILE A 2 21.53 7.43 1.53
N MET A 3 20.41 6.71 1.47
CA MET A 3 19.53 6.69 0.30
C MET A 3 18.81 8.03 0.18
N LYS A 4 18.81 8.62 -1.02
CA LYS A 4 18.05 9.84 -1.28
C LYS A 4 16.67 9.45 -1.84
N LEU A 5 15.64 9.79 -1.09
CA LEU A 5 14.25 9.61 -1.50
C LEU A 5 13.58 10.96 -1.61
N GLU A 6 12.76 11.13 -2.65
CA GLU A 6 11.89 12.30 -2.72
C GLU A 6 10.83 12.17 -1.63
N GLN A 7 10.54 13.27 -0.96
CA GLN A 7 9.54 13.29 0.10
C GLN A 7 8.64 14.51 -0.03
N ARG A 8 7.40 14.34 0.38
CA ARG A 8 6.41 15.41 0.45
C ARG A 8 5.40 15.15 1.55
N ILE A 9 4.67 16.16 1.95
CA ILE A 9 3.55 16.04 2.88
C ILE A 9 2.27 16.23 2.09
N GLU A 10 1.32 15.32 2.27
CA GLU A 10 0.02 15.37 1.63
C GLU A 10 -1.09 15.05 2.61
N THR A 11 -2.26 15.65 2.36
CA THR A 11 -3.50 15.32 3.05
C THR A 11 -4.43 14.67 2.04
N ARG A 12 -5.09 13.58 2.45
CA ARG A 12 -6.07 12.93 1.59
C ARG A 12 -7.31 12.54 2.40
N LYS A 13 -8.42 12.37 1.67
CA LYS A 13 -9.68 11.91 2.24
C LYS A 13 -9.69 10.39 2.37
N ASP A 14 -10.60 9.88 3.19
CA ASP A 14 -10.94 8.47 3.20
C ASP A 14 -11.42 8.05 1.81
N VAL A 15 -11.01 6.88 1.37
CA VAL A 15 -11.48 6.30 0.11
C VAL A 15 -11.91 4.86 0.31
N LYS A 16 -12.94 4.43 -0.42
CA LYS A 16 -13.36 3.04 -0.43
C LYS A 16 -12.57 2.26 -1.47
N ALA A 17 -12.23 1.04 -1.14
CA ALA A 17 -11.44 0.17 -1.98
C ALA A 17 -11.98 -1.26 -1.96
N LEU A 18 -11.84 -1.93 -3.10
CA LEU A 18 -11.89 -3.40 -3.13
C LEU A 18 -10.68 -3.91 -2.39
N SER A 19 -10.84 -4.91 -1.55
CA SER A 19 -9.80 -5.33 -0.63
C SER A 19 -9.79 -6.84 -0.44
N VAL A 20 -8.61 -7.44 -0.49
CA VAL A 20 -8.38 -8.83 -0.04
C VAL A 20 -7.40 -8.79 1.11
N ARG A 21 -7.81 -9.33 2.25
CA ARG A 21 -6.98 -9.36 3.46
C ARG A 21 -6.15 -10.63 3.50
N LEU A 22 -4.87 -10.46 3.80
CA LEU A 22 -3.95 -11.56 4.11
C LEU A 22 -3.50 -11.43 5.56
N THR A 23 -3.32 -12.57 6.21
CA THR A 23 -2.76 -12.64 7.57
C THR A 23 -1.52 -13.51 7.52
N GLY A 24 -0.41 -13.02 8.06
CA GLY A 24 0.85 -13.73 8.10
C GLY A 24 2.05 -12.80 7.95
N ASP A 25 3.22 -13.39 7.85
CA ASP A 25 4.47 -12.65 7.71
C ASP A 25 4.48 -11.85 6.41
N TYR A 26 4.70 -10.55 6.49
CA TYR A 26 4.72 -9.64 5.34
C TYR A 26 5.78 -10.02 4.29
N ARG A 27 6.84 -10.72 4.70
CA ARG A 27 7.92 -11.15 3.80
C ARG A 27 7.56 -12.36 2.96
N THR A 28 6.58 -13.16 3.40
CA THR A 28 6.20 -14.43 2.76
C THR A 28 4.74 -14.48 2.34
N ALA A 29 3.98 -13.40 2.55
CA ALA A 29 2.57 -13.32 2.16
C ALA A 29 2.39 -13.52 0.65
N ASP A 30 1.31 -14.18 0.27
CA ASP A 30 1.01 -14.44 -1.13
C ASP A 30 0.28 -13.26 -1.80
N TYR A 31 1.03 -12.19 -2.04
CA TYR A 31 0.51 -10.97 -2.69
C TYR A 31 -0.07 -11.27 -4.08
N SER A 32 0.57 -12.15 -4.83
CA SER A 32 0.15 -12.50 -6.19
C SER A 32 -1.25 -13.11 -6.20
N LYS A 33 -1.53 -14.01 -5.26
CA LYS A 33 -2.87 -14.61 -5.11
C LYS A 33 -3.93 -13.55 -4.80
N ALA A 34 -3.63 -12.63 -3.88
CA ALA A 34 -4.55 -11.57 -3.51
C ALA A 34 -4.85 -10.64 -4.69
N TRP A 35 -3.82 -10.22 -5.43
CA TRP A 35 -4.01 -9.40 -6.63
C TRP A 35 -4.83 -10.12 -7.70
N THR A 36 -4.59 -11.42 -7.90
CA THR A 36 -5.36 -12.24 -8.83
C THR A 36 -6.84 -12.27 -8.44
N GLU A 37 -7.16 -12.47 -7.17
CA GLU A 37 -8.55 -12.49 -6.68
C GLU A 37 -9.27 -11.16 -6.96
N ILE A 38 -8.61 -10.02 -6.74
CA ILE A 38 -9.22 -8.72 -7.02
C ILE A 38 -9.42 -8.51 -8.53
N VAL A 39 -8.43 -8.87 -9.35
CA VAL A 39 -8.53 -8.74 -10.80
C VAL A 39 -9.66 -9.61 -11.37
N GLU A 40 -9.78 -10.85 -10.90
CA GLU A 40 -10.88 -11.74 -11.30
C GLU A 40 -12.24 -11.17 -10.91
N TYR A 41 -12.34 -10.60 -9.70
CA TYR A 41 -13.55 -9.90 -9.26
C TYR A 41 -13.91 -8.75 -10.21
N CYS A 42 -12.93 -7.94 -10.58
CA CYS A 42 -13.14 -6.83 -11.52
C CYS A 42 -13.61 -7.32 -12.89
N GLN A 43 -13.05 -8.42 -13.39
CA GLN A 43 -13.47 -9.02 -14.65
C GLN A 43 -14.91 -9.51 -14.60
N HIS A 44 -15.32 -10.19 -13.52
CA HIS A 44 -16.69 -10.69 -13.34
C HIS A 44 -17.71 -9.56 -13.18
N ASN A 45 -17.32 -8.42 -12.66
CA ASN A 45 -18.23 -7.30 -12.41
C ASN A 45 -18.15 -6.21 -13.49
N ASN A 46 -17.41 -6.45 -14.58
CA ASN A 46 -17.27 -5.53 -15.72
C ASN A 46 -16.90 -4.11 -15.29
N THR A 47 -15.98 -3.99 -14.34
CA THR A 47 -15.59 -2.66 -13.83
C THR A 47 -14.79 -1.87 -14.85
N GLY A 48 -14.23 -2.54 -15.87
CA GLY A 48 -13.38 -1.92 -16.88
C GLY A 48 -12.05 -1.42 -16.30
N GLU A 49 -11.29 -0.74 -17.14
CA GLU A 49 -10.11 0.00 -16.69
C GLU A 49 -10.55 1.35 -16.15
N CYS A 50 -10.42 1.53 -14.84
CA CYS A 50 -10.69 2.82 -14.21
C CYS A 50 -9.41 3.66 -14.27
N GLY A 51 -9.41 4.73 -15.05
CA GLY A 51 -8.24 5.61 -15.17
C GLY A 51 -7.82 6.30 -13.88
N ASP A 52 -8.71 6.33 -12.87
CA ASP A 52 -8.47 6.89 -11.55
C ASP A 52 -8.11 5.84 -10.50
N ALA A 53 -7.93 4.58 -10.90
CA ALA A 53 -7.67 3.50 -9.96
C ALA A 53 -6.31 3.66 -9.28
N GLU A 54 -6.31 3.48 -7.96
CA GLU A 54 -5.10 3.40 -7.16
C GLU A 54 -4.87 1.95 -6.71
N TYR A 55 -3.64 1.48 -6.86
CA TYR A 55 -3.21 0.13 -6.45
C TYR A 55 -2.40 0.28 -5.16
N ILE A 56 -2.94 -0.26 -4.06
CA ILE A 56 -2.45 0.04 -2.71
C ILE A 56 -2.34 -1.24 -1.90
N THR A 57 -1.31 -1.36 -1.08
CA THR A 57 -1.23 -2.34 0.00
C THR A 57 -1.21 -1.61 1.33
N VAL A 58 -2.21 -1.87 2.17
CA VAL A 58 -2.30 -1.30 3.52
C VAL A 58 -1.74 -2.28 4.53
N TYR A 59 -0.78 -1.85 5.33
CA TYR A 59 -0.20 -2.67 6.40
C TYR A 59 -0.86 -2.27 7.72
N LEU A 60 -1.66 -3.18 8.27
CA LEU A 60 -2.51 -2.91 9.43
C LEU A 60 -1.78 -3.05 10.77
N ASP A 61 -0.71 -3.81 10.80
CA ASP A 61 0.01 -4.12 12.02
C ASP A 61 1.50 -3.79 11.89
N ASP A 62 2.10 -3.41 13.00
CA ASP A 62 3.55 -3.16 13.07
C ASP A 62 4.26 -4.50 13.35
N PRO A 63 5.13 -4.97 12.44
CA PRO A 63 5.83 -6.23 12.63
C PRO A 63 6.82 -6.22 13.79
N GLN A 64 7.18 -5.05 14.32
CA GLN A 64 8.04 -4.96 15.51
C GLN A 64 7.26 -5.23 16.80
N THR A 65 5.94 -5.01 16.81
CA THR A 65 5.10 -5.16 18.00
C THR A 65 4.09 -6.29 17.90
N THR A 66 3.77 -6.72 16.66
CA THR A 66 2.83 -7.82 16.40
C THR A 66 3.59 -9.03 15.89
N PRO A 67 3.34 -10.26 16.43
CA PRO A 67 3.95 -11.47 15.90
C PRO A 67 3.71 -11.61 14.40
N ALA A 68 4.75 -12.03 13.66
CA ALA A 68 4.70 -12.07 12.20
C ALA A 68 3.50 -12.86 11.66
N GLU A 69 3.18 -14.00 12.29
CA GLU A 69 2.06 -14.86 11.87
C GLU A 69 0.68 -14.22 12.10
N LYS A 70 0.61 -13.14 12.87
CA LYS A 70 -0.64 -12.42 13.16
C LYS A 70 -0.75 -11.09 12.42
N CYS A 71 0.29 -10.66 11.72
CA CYS A 71 0.27 -9.42 10.96
C CYS A 71 -0.72 -9.51 9.81
N ARG A 72 -1.46 -8.41 9.58
CA ARG A 72 -2.51 -8.32 8.56
C ARG A 72 -2.14 -7.24 7.56
N LEU A 73 -2.46 -7.51 6.31
CA LEU A 73 -2.38 -6.52 5.24
C LEU A 73 -3.61 -6.62 4.36
N ASP A 74 -3.95 -5.52 3.70
CA ASP A 74 -5.01 -5.46 2.71
C ASP A 74 -4.43 -5.05 1.37
N VAL A 75 -4.60 -5.92 0.37
CA VAL A 75 -4.32 -5.59 -1.02
C VAL A 75 -5.55 -4.91 -1.57
N CYS A 76 -5.41 -3.72 -2.14
CA CYS A 76 -6.55 -2.85 -2.45
C CYS A 76 -6.50 -2.26 -3.86
N ILE A 77 -7.69 -2.12 -4.46
CA ILE A 77 -7.89 -1.26 -5.63
C ILE A 77 -8.93 -0.21 -5.23
N ALA A 78 -8.52 1.06 -5.22
CA ALA A 78 -9.39 2.18 -4.90
C ALA A 78 -9.77 2.92 -6.18
N ALA A 79 -11.07 3.11 -6.40
CA ALA A 79 -11.61 3.84 -7.55
C ALA A 79 -13.05 4.26 -7.23
N GLY A 80 -13.53 5.29 -7.93
CA GLY A 80 -14.89 5.80 -7.70
C GLY A 80 -15.99 4.76 -7.89
N ILE A 81 -15.82 3.83 -8.84
CA ILE A 81 -16.79 2.77 -9.11
C ILE A 81 -17.01 1.82 -7.93
N VAL A 82 -16.07 1.75 -6.99
CA VAL A 82 -16.18 0.86 -5.82
C VAL A 82 -17.46 1.14 -5.02
N ASN A 83 -17.92 2.38 -5.00
CA ASN A 83 -19.15 2.76 -4.32
C ASN A 83 -20.41 2.07 -4.86
N GLU A 84 -20.36 1.52 -6.08
CA GLU A 84 -21.48 0.83 -6.75
C GLU A 84 -21.33 -0.69 -6.72
N LEU A 85 -20.27 -1.22 -6.13
CA LEU A 85 -19.97 -2.65 -6.13
C LEU A 85 -20.38 -3.31 -4.82
N GLN A 86 -20.51 -4.65 -4.87
CA GLN A 86 -20.89 -5.47 -3.72
C GLN A 86 -19.77 -6.47 -3.39
N PRO A 87 -19.51 -6.75 -2.10
CA PRO A 87 -18.53 -7.77 -1.71
C PRO A 87 -18.91 -9.14 -2.27
N SER A 88 -17.90 -9.93 -2.61
CA SER A 88 -18.10 -11.30 -3.11
C SER A 88 -16.83 -12.12 -2.87
N GLY A 89 -17.00 -13.37 -2.40
CA GLY A 89 -15.87 -14.25 -2.11
C GLY A 89 -14.96 -13.64 -1.04
N ASN A 90 -13.68 -13.60 -1.33
CA ASN A 90 -12.68 -12.99 -0.45
C ASN A 90 -12.53 -11.48 -0.64
N VAL A 91 -13.25 -10.91 -1.62
CA VAL A 91 -13.19 -9.47 -1.90
C VAL A 91 -14.21 -8.73 -1.05
N GLU A 92 -13.71 -7.88 -0.20
CA GLU A 92 -14.50 -7.00 0.67
C GLU A 92 -14.38 -5.56 0.20
N ILE A 93 -15.27 -4.70 0.67
CA ILE A 93 -15.14 -3.27 0.48
C ILE A 93 -14.72 -2.67 1.81
N ARG A 94 -13.54 -2.05 1.83
CA ARG A 94 -12.97 -1.44 3.03
C ARG A 94 -12.61 0.00 2.77
N THR A 95 -12.57 0.79 3.83
CA THR A 95 -12.14 2.18 3.77
C THR A 95 -10.63 2.25 4.03
N ILE A 96 -9.92 2.92 3.12
CA ILE A 96 -8.54 3.33 3.38
C ILE A 96 -8.64 4.69 4.07
N GLU A 97 -8.24 4.73 5.33
CA GLU A 97 -8.33 5.93 6.14
C GLU A 97 -7.43 7.03 5.59
N GLY A 98 -7.98 8.23 5.45
CA GLY A 98 -7.23 9.41 5.05
C GLY A 98 -6.56 10.11 6.23
N GLY A 99 -6.19 11.35 6.03
CA GLY A 99 -5.51 12.20 7.00
C GLY A 99 -4.26 12.83 6.41
N LYS A 100 -3.33 13.18 7.27
CA LYS A 100 -2.06 13.78 6.88
C LYS A 100 -0.96 12.73 6.84
N PHE A 101 -0.17 12.75 5.77
CA PHE A 101 0.88 11.76 5.50
C PHE A 101 2.18 12.44 5.11
N ILE A 102 3.30 11.82 5.48
CA ILE A 102 4.55 12.03 4.79
C ILE A 102 4.71 10.92 3.75
N VAL A 103 5.06 11.28 2.53
CA VAL A 103 5.14 10.36 1.40
C VAL A 103 6.55 10.31 0.88
N PHE A 104 7.11 9.10 0.80
CA PHE A 104 8.43 8.86 0.22
C PHE A 104 8.28 8.14 -1.11
N LEU A 105 8.93 8.64 -2.16
CA LEU A 105 8.94 8.00 -3.47
C LEU A 105 10.22 7.18 -3.63
N PHE A 106 10.06 5.89 -3.88
CA PHE A 106 11.17 4.97 -4.16
C PHE A 106 11.10 4.49 -5.61
N LYS A 107 12.24 4.54 -6.30
CA LYS A 107 12.40 3.97 -7.64
C LYS A 107 13.35 2.77 -7.54
N GLY A 108 12.85 1.59 -7.81
CA GLY A 108 13.62 0.36 -7.76
C GLY A 108 12.77 -0.88 -7.54
N PRO A 109 13.40 -2.06 -7.50
CA PRO A 109 12.68 -3.33 -7.35
C PRO A 109 12.05 -3.48 -5.97
N TYR A 110 10.93 -4.20 -5.91
CA TYR A 110 10.22 -4.47 -4.65
C TYR A 110 11.08 -5.22 -3.64
N SER A 111 12.05 -6.01 -4.11
CA SER A 111 12.99 -6.73 -3.25
C SER A 111 13.84 -5.81 -2.36
N GLU A 112 13.96 -4.54 -2.72
CA GLU A 112 14.72 -3.55 -1.95
C GLU A 112 13.87 -2.75 -0.97
N LEU A 113 12.55 -2.92 -0.97
CA LEU A 113 11.66 -2.16 -0.08
C LEU A 113 12.00 -2.34 1.40
N GLY A 114 12.45 -3.51 1.82
CA GLY A 114 12.88 -3.72 3.21
C GLY A 114 13.98 -2.75 3.64
N LYS A 115 14.97 -2.54 2.79
CA LYS A 115 16.06 -1.57 3.03
C LYS A 115 15.55 -0.13 3.03
N VAL A 116 14.59 0.17 2.16
CA VAL A 116 13.96 1.50 2.10
C VAL A 116 13.26 1.81 3.42
N TYR A 117 12.51 0.85 3.97
CA TYR A 117 11.85 1.01 5.27
C TYR A 117 12.84 1.24 6.40
N GLU A 118 13.95 0.48 6.42
CA GLU A 118 15.01 0.70 7.42
C GLU A 118 15.57 2.11 7.33
N GLU A 119 15.85 2.60 6.14
CA GLU A 119 16.37 3.95 5.92
C GLU A 119 15.35 5.02 6.34
N VAL A 120 14.09 4.85 5.97
CA VAL A 120 13.03 5.79 6.29
C VAL A 120 12.86 5.92 7.81
N TYR A 121 12.72 4.82 8.53
CA TYR A 121 12.47 4.86 9.97
C TYR A 121 13.72 5.17 10.81
N SER A 122 14.90 4.75 10.37
CA SER A 122 16.13 4.97 11.12
C SER A 122 16.74 6.36 10.90
N ASN A 123 16.66 6.89 9.68
CA ASN A 123 17.40 8.10 9.31
C ASN A 123 16.51 9.25 8.84
N LEU A 124 15.51 8.98 8.01
CA LEU A 124 14.74 10.07 7.40
C LEU A 124 13.64 10.61 8.31
N LEU A 125 13.00 9.76 9.10
CA LEU A 125 11.97 10.20 10.05
C LEU A 125 12.54 10.65 11.37
N SER A 126 13.64 10.07 11.84
CA SER A 126 14.23 10.40 13.13
C SER A 126 14.80 11.82 13.19
N GLY A 127 15.15 12.42 12.05
CA GLY A 127 15.68 13.78 11.96
C GLY A 127 14.62 14.85 11.64
N ASN A 128 13.37 14.45 11.42
CA ASN A 128 12.29 15.36 11.05
C ASN A 128 11.45 15.76 12.26
N GLU A 129 10.85 16.95 12.18
CA GLU A 129 9.91 17.45 13.19
C GLU A 129 8.53 16.79 13.08
N VAL A 130 8.36 15.82 12.21
CA VAL A 130 7.09 15.11 12.01
C VAL A 130 6.94 14.01 13.05
N LYS A 131 5.73 13.88 13.59
CA LYS A 131 5.39 12.83 14.52
C LYS A 131 4.57 11.75 13.80
N VAL A 132 5.12 10.55 13.72
CA VAL A 132 4.44 9.40 13.13
C VAL A 132 3.32 8.94 14.05
N LEU A 133 2.14 8.71 13.48
CA LEU A 133 0.98 8.21 14.22
C LEU A 133 0.97 6.68 14.27
N PRO A 134 0.41 6.07 15.33
CA PRO A 134 0.27 4.61 15.42
C PRO A 134 -0.92 4.12 14.61
N LYS A 135 -0.93 4.39 13.32
CA LYS A 135 -1.97 4.03 12.36
C LYS A 135 -1.38 3.24 11.22
N ALA A 136 -2.24 2.54 10.47
CA ALA A 136 -1.82 1.79 9.29
C ALA A 136 -1.16 2.71 8.26
N MET A 137 -0.01 2.29 7.77
CA MET A 137 0.64 2.92 6.62
C MET A 137 0.28 2.16 5.35
N PHE A 138 0.52 2.76 4.18
CA PHE A 138 0.30 2.02 2.94
C PHE A 138 1.35 2.33 1.88
N GLU A 139 1.52 1.36 0.97
CA GLU A 139 2.27 1.51 -0.27
C GLU A 139 1.31 1.75 -1.42
N LYS A 140 1.64 2.69 -2.28
CA LYS A 140 0.91 2.94 -3.52
C LYS A 140 1.85 2.70 -4.71
N TYR A 141 1.40 1.88 -5.64
CA TYR A 141 2.19 1.50 -6.81
C TYR A 141 1.81 2.37 -8.00
N LEU A 142 2.81 3.09 -8.56
CA LEU A 142 2.57 4.09 -9.61
C LEU A 142 2.67 3.51 -11.02
N ASN A 143 3.30 2.33 -11.16
CA ASN A 143 3.41 1.65 -12.45
C ASN A 143 3.28 0.14 -12.27
N ASP A 144 3.07 -0.55 -13.40
CA ASP A 144 2.74 -1.97 -13.41
C ASP A 144 4.02 -2.81 -13.52
N PRO A 145 4.26 -3.74 -12.57
CA PRO A 145 5.46 -4.60 -12.63
C PRO A 145 5.46 -5.55 -13.82
N GLU A 146 4.32 -5.83 -14.44
CA GLU A 146 4.25 -6.65 -15.64
C GLU A 146 4.86 -5.95 -16.86
N PHE A 147 4.75 -4.62 -16.92
CA PHE A 147 5.19 -3.81 -18.07
C PHE A 147 6.37 -2.88 -17.76
N THR A 148 6.91 -2.96 -16.55
CA THR A 148 7.99 -2.07 -16.10
C THR A 148 9.17 -2.89 -15.62
N LYS A 149 10.39 -2.53 -16.04
CA LYS A 149 11.60 -3.17 -15.53
C LYS A 149 11.73 -2.92 -14.03
N PRO A 150 12.21 -3.90 -13.24
CA PRO A 150 12.32 -3.75 -11.79
C PRO A 150 13.01 -2.47 -11.33
N GLU A 151 14.10 -2.08 -11.99
CA GLU A 151 14.83 -0.86 -11.65
C GLU A 151 14.06 0.45 -11.89
N ASN A 152 12.96 0.38 -12.63
CA ASN A 152 12.11 1.53 -12.97
C ASN A 152 10.77 1.51 -12.24
N LEU A 153 10.51 0.54 -11.38
CA LEU A 153 9.29 0.49 -10.58
C LEU A 153 9.25 1.69 -9.61
N LEU A 154 8.08 2.29 -9.51
CA LEU A 154 7.84 3.44 -8.63
C LEU A 154 6.84 3.06 -7.55
N THR A 155 7.27 3.17 -6.31
CA THR A 155 6.44 2.89 -5.13
C THR A 155 6.47 4.09 -4.20
N GLU A 156 5.29 4.52 -3.77
CA GLU A 156 5.16 5.54 -2.74
C GLU A 156 4.86 4.90 -1.39
N LEU A 157 5.57 5.33 -0.35
CA LEU A 157 5.31 4.93 1.03
C LEU A 157 4.57 6.08 1.71
N TRP A 158 3.33 5.81 2.12
CA TRP A 158 2.44 6.78 2.77
C TRP A 158 2.39 6.50 4.26
N ILE A 159 3.03 7.35 5.06
CA ILE A 159 3.16 7.16 6.51
C ILE A 159 2.33 8.23 7.23
N PRO A 160 1.33 7.82 8.06
CA PRO A 160 0.48 8.76 8.76
C PRO A 160 1.27 9.59 9.77
N ILE A 161 1.04 10.89 9.77
CA ILE A 161 1.68 11.83 10.71
C ILE A 161 0.66 12.73 11.37
N GLU A 162 1.08 13.35 12.48
CA GLU A 162 0.26 14.32 13.19
C GLU A 162 0.12 15.65 12.45
#